data_ca6434696d25b261cde34d2cb9a24f36
#
_entry.id   ca6434696d25b261cde34d2cb9a24f36
#
_cell.length_a   1.000
_cell.length_b   1.000
_cell.length_c   1.000
_cell.angle_alpha   90.00
_cell.angle_beta   90.00
_cell.angle_gamma   90.00
#
_symmetry.space_group_name_H-M   'P 1'
#
loop_
_entity.id
_entity.type
_entity.pdbx_description
1 polymer ?
#
loop_
_entity_poly.entity_id
_entity_poly.type
_entity_poly.pdbx_seq_one_letter_code
_entity_poly.pdbx_strand_id
1 'polypeptide(L)'
;RCGRRQVELAEDGYRAWIEPQDLLGRAWSCRPYQPRLLSAEVIQQRLPAVLRFCQAAAEQQNTYLWGGSLGPDYDCSGLMQRAFASEGIWIPRDAYQQERFCQKVAISADQQQLLRPADLVFFGRPQRCTHVGLYLGSGRYLHSSGQEHGHNRIAIDTLHSWDNSSVATHYRM
;
A
#
# COMPACT_ATOMS: atom_id res chain seq x y z
N ARG A 1 -23.93 15.04 20.73
CA ARG A 1 -22.55 14.46 20.75
C ARG A 1 -22.70 13.05 20.23
N CYS A 2 -22.07 12.77 19.10
CA CYS A 2 -22.03 11.42 18.52
C CYS A 2 -21.30 10.51 19.51
N GLY A 3 -21.96 9.49 20.04
CA GLY A 3 -21.38 8.55 21.02
C GLY A 3 -20.43 7.52 20.42
N ARG A 4 -20.06 7.66 19.14
CA ARG A 4 -19.19 6.71 18.42
C ARG A 4 -17.86 6.49 19.13
N ARG A 5 -17.34 5.28 19.01
CA ARG A 5 -16.04 4.90 19.53
C ARG A 5 -15.05 4.78 18.36
N GLN A 6 -13.88 5.37 18.51
CA GLN A 6 -12.79 5.14 17.58
C GLN A 6 -12.15 3.79 17.88
N VAL A 7 -11.95 3.01 16.86
CA VAL A 7 -11.27 1.72 16.90
C VAL A 7 -10.10 1.73 15.91
N GLU A 8 -9.16 0.84 16.13
CA GLU A 8 -8.05 0.59 15.22
C GLU A 8 -8.07 -0.89 14.84
N LEU A 9 -8.06 -1.17 13.53
CA LEU A 9 -8.09 -2.54 13.02
C LEU A 9 -6.74 -3.20 13.26
N ALA A 10 -6.77 -4.44 13.78
CA ALA A 10 -5.55 -5.20 14.06
C ALA A 10 -4.80 -5.62 12.78
N GLU A 11 -5.54 -5.76 11.67
CA GLU A 11 -5.00 -6.20 10.39
C GLU A 11 -3.99 -5.22 9.78
N ASP A 12 -4.22 -3.91 9.96
CA ASP A 12 -3.50 -2.88 9.21
C ASP A 12 -3.38 -1.53 9.93
N GLY A 13 -3.86 -1.44 11.17
CA GLY A 13 -3.85 -0.20 11.95
C GLY A 13 -4.83 0.87 11.47
N TYR A 14 -5.77 0.53 10.57
CA TYR A 14 -6.75 1.51 10.07
C TYR A 14 -7.69 1.97 11.17
N ARG A 15 -7.86 3.29 11.29
CA ARG A 15 -8.75 3.89 12.28
C ARG A 15 -10.14 4.08 11.73
N ALA A 16 -11.13 3.52 12.42
CA ALA A 16 -12.53 3.58 12.07
C ALA A 16 -13.39 4.04 13.25
N TRP A 17 -14.64 4.37 12.98
CA TRP A 17 -15.62 4.74 13.99
C TRP A 17 -16.77 3.74 13.98
N ILE A 18 -17.11 3.19 15.15
CA ILE A 18 -18.22 2.26 15.31
C ILE A 18 -19.23 2.79 16.32
N GLU A 19 -20.46 2.38 16.18
CA GLU A 19 -21.51 2.72 17.14
C GLU A 19 -21.33 1.90 18.43
N PRO A 20 -21.59 2.48 19.63
CA PRO A 20 -21.45 1.76 20.90
C PRO A 20 -22.25 0.45 20.97
N GLN A 21 -23.40 0.41 20.34
CA GLN A 21 -24.28 -0.77 20.29
C GLN A 21 -23.62 -1.96 19.57
N ASP A 22 -22.72 -1.69 18.63
CA ASP A 22 -22.01 -2.74 17.89
C ASP A 22 -20.95 -3.45 18.75
N LEU A 23 -20.58 -2.83 19.88
CA LEU A 23 -19.64 -3.37 20.87
C LEU A 23 -20.32 -4.15 21.98
N LEU A 24 -21.62 -3.94 22.22
CA LEU A 24 -22.33 -4.58 23.34
C LEU A 24 -22.33 -6.10 23.19
N GLY A 25 -21.81 -6.78 24.22
CA GLY A 25 -21.66 -8.23 24.23
C GLY A 25 -20.60 -8.80 23.30
N ARG A 26 -19.80 -7.93 22.64
CA ARG A 26 -18.77 -8.33 21.67
C ARG A 26 -17.37 -7.77 21.98
N ALA A 27 -17.25 -6.92 22.99
CA ALA A 27 -15.99 -6.32 23.39
C ALA A 27 -15.50 -6.90 24.71
N TRP A 28 -14.22 -7.21 24.79
CA TRP A 28 -13.52 -7.69 25.98
C TRP A 28 -12.28 -6.84 26.25
N SER A 29 -11.96 -6.70 27.52
CA SER A 29 -10.69 -6.09 27.91
C SER A 29 -9.54 -7.07 27.57
N CYS A 30 -8.56 -6.58 26.85
CA CYS A 30 -7.36 -7.35 26.52
C CYS A 30 -6.13 -6.43 26.53
N ARG A 31 -4.93 -7.03 26.41
CA ARG A 31 -3.72 -6.24 26.18
C ARG A 31 -3.81 -5.53 24.82
N PRO A 32 -3.22 -4.33 24.68
CA PRO A 32 -3.15 -3.67 23.38
C PRO A 32 -2.54 -4.61 22.33
N TYR A 33 -3.17 -4.65 21.17
CA TYR A 33 -2.64 -5.39 20.03
C TYR A 33 -1.31 -4.79 19.59
N GLN A 34 -0.34 -5.64 19.32
CA GLN A 34 0.92 -5.27 18.70
C GLN A 34 1.14 -6.19 17.48
N PRO A 35 1.33 -5.64 16.28
CA PRO A 35 1.59 -6.46 15.11
C PRO A 35 2.88 -7.26 15.29
N ARG A 36 2.87 -8.52 14.90
CA ARG A 36 4.06 -9.35 14.88
C ARG A 36 4.91 -8.98 13.67
N LEU A 37 5.98 -8.27 13.92
CA LEU A 37 6.96 -7.95 12.88
C LEU A 37 7.85 -9.17 12.60
N LEU A 38 8.12 -9.40 11.34
CA LEU A 38 9.01 -10.46 10.86
C LEU A 38 10.43 -9.91 10.72
N SER A 39 11.44 -10.79 10.79
CA SER A 39 12.81 -10.41 10.48
C SER A 39 12.97 -10.07 8.98
N ALA A 40 14.01 -9.30 8.64
CA ALA A 40 14.32 -8.92 7.27
C ALA A 40 14.52 -10.16 6.36
N GLU A 41 15.15 -11.21 6.87
CA GLU A 41 15.41 -12.46 6.14
C GLU A 41 14.10 -13.16 5.78
N VAL A 42 13.15 -13.25 6.72
CA VAL A 42 11.84 -13.87 6.49
C VAL A 42 11.02 -13.04 5.50
N ILE A 43 11.04 -11.72 5.64
CA ILE A 43 10.39 -10.82 4.68
C ILE A 43 10.97 -11.05 3.28
N GLN A 44 12.29 -11.02 3.14
CA GLN A 44 12.96 -11.18 1.85
C GLN A 44 12.61 -12.50 1.16
N GLN A 45 12.47 -13.59 1.91
CA GLN A 45 12.03 -14.89 1.37
C GLN A 45 10.60 -14.87 0.83
N ARG A 46 9.73 -13.99 1.33
CA ARG A 46 8.31 -13.87 0.96
C ARG A 46 8.04 -12.85 -0.14
N LEU A 47 8.95 -11.91 -0.42
CA LEU A 47 8.77 -10.87 -1.43
C LEU A 47 8.42 -11.41 -2.83
N PRO A 48 8.98 -12.53 -3.33
CA PRO A 48 8.56 -13.07 -4.61
C PRO A 48 7.07 -13.46 -4.66
N ALA A 49 6.47 -13.87 -3.54
CA ALA A 49 5.05 -14.17 -3.49
C ALA A 49 4.19 -12.88 -3.45
N VAL A 50 4.66 -11.85 -2.77
CA VAL A 50 4.04 -10.50 -2.81
C VAL A 50 4.00 -9.97 -4.25
N LEU A 51 5.09 -10.09 -5.01
CA LEU A 51 5.15 -9.69 -6.42
C LEU A 51 4.13 -10.47 -7.26
N ARG A 52 4.09 -11.80 -7.11
CA ARG A 52 3.12 -12.64 -7.83
C ARG A 52 1.67 -12.27 -7.49
N PHE A 53 1.36 -11.96 -6.22
CA PHE A 53 0.04 -11.51 -5.83
C PHE A 53 -0.38 -10.25 -6.60
N CYS A 54 0.47 -9.23 -6.64
CA CYS A 54 0.18 -7.99 -7.35
C CYS A 54 0.02 -8.20 -8.87
N GLN A 55 0.86 -9.05 -9.48
CA GLN A 55 0.77 -9.40 -10.89
C GLN A 55 -0.55 -10.13 -11.19
N ALA A 56 -0.91 -11.14 -10.41
CA ALA A 56 -2.17 -11.86 -10.55
C ALA A 56 -3.40 -10.95 -10.34
N ALA A 57 -3.33 -9.98 -9.42
CA ALA A 57 -4.39 -9.00 -9.25
C ALA A 57 -4.53 -8.09 -10.49
N ALA A 58 -3.43 -7.72 -11.15
CA ALA A 58 -3.43 -6.90 -12.36
C ALA A 58 -4.03 -7.64 -13.58
N GLU A 59 -3.93 -8.97 -13.62
CA GLU A 59 -4.49 -9.81 -14.69
C GLU A 59 -6.01 -9.97 -14.59
N GLN A 60 -6.59 -9.73 -13.41
CA GLN A 60 -8.04 -9.77 -13.22
C GLN A 60 -8.69 -8.48 -13.75
N GLN A 61 -9.94 -8.58 -14.18
CA GLN A 61 -10.74 -7.38 -14.45
C GLN A 61 -10.91 -6.62 -13.12
N ASN A 62 -10.40 -5.40 -13.08
CA ASN A 62 -10.38 -4.58 -11.87
C ASN A 62 -10.59 -3.10 -12.21
N THR A 63 -11.06 -2.34 -11.23
CA THR A 63 -11.16 -0.88 -11.26
C THR A 63 -10.52 -0.29 -10.00
N TYR A 64 -10.12 0.97 -10.08
CA TYR A 64 -9.67 1.70 -8.90
C TYR A 64 -10.85 1.98 -7.98
N LEU A 65 -10.76 1.56 -6.73
CA LEU A 65 -11.76 1.83 -5.71
C LEU A 65 -11.10 2.53 -4.51
N TRP A 66 -11.42 3.79 -4.29
CA TRP A 66 -10.94 4.52 -3.11
C TRP A 66 -11.32 3.80 -1.81
N GLY A 67 -10.33 3.50 -0.96
CA GLY A 67 -10.52 2.70 0.26
C GLY A 67 -10.57 1.19 0.01
N GLY A 68 -10.48 0.74 -1.24
CA GLY A 68 -10.50 -0.69 -1.59
C GLY A 68 -9.32 -1.46 -1.01
N SER A 69 -9.60 -2.54 -0.27
CA SER A 69 -8.62 -3.44 0.36
C SER A 69 -8.89 -4.91 0.03
N LEU A 70 -10.01 -5.20 -0.61
CA LEU A 70 -10.41 -6.55 -1.03
C LEU A 70 -10.53 -6.57 -2.56
N GLY A 71 -9.97 -7.64 -3.15
CA GLY A 71 -10.01 -7.81 -4.60
C GLY A 71 -11.43 -7.95 -5.17
N PRO A 72 -11.60 -7.70 -6.46
CA PRO A 72 -10.54 -7.31 -7.41
C PRO A 72 -10.18 -5.81 -7.40
N ASP A 73 -10.99 -4.96 -6.73
CA ASP A 73 -10.91 -3.50 -6.79
C ASP A 73 -10.16 -2.95 -5.58
N TYR A 74 -9.04 -2.30 -5.84
CA TYR A 74 -8.13 -1.78 -4.83
C TYR A 74 -7.85 -0.29 -5.03
N ASP A 75 -7.51 0.43 -3.94
CA ASP A 75 -6.71 1.63 -4.07
C ASP A 75 -5.20 1.30 -4.01
N CYS A 76 -4.35 2.31 -4.15
CA CYS A 76 -2.90 2.12 -4.24
C CYS A 76 -2.32 1.41 -3.00
N SER A 77 -2.62 1.91 -1.81
CA SER A 77 -2.08 1.38 -0.56
C SER A 77 -2.80 0.12 -0.07
N GLY A 78 -4.09 -0.05 -0.42
CA GLY A 78 -4.85 -1.26 -0.14
C GLY A 78 -4.34 -2.47 -0.92
N LEU A 79 -3.95 -2.29 -2.18
CA LEU A 79 -3.28 -3.34 -2.97
C LEU A 79 -1.97 -3.76 -2.29
N MET A 80 -1.14 -2.80 -1.89
CA MET A 80 0.12 -3.09 -1.20
C MET A 80 -0.15 -3.81 0.12
N GLN A 81 -1.02 -3.25 0.96
CA GLN A 81 -1.37 -3.85 2.24
C GLN A 81 -1.83 -5.30 2.08
N ARG A 82 -2.74 -5.55 1.13
CA ARG A 82 -3.28 -6.91 0.90
C ARG A 82 -2.23 -7.87 0.37
N ALA A 83 -1.36 -7.44 -0.52
CA ALA A 83 -0.27 -8.27 -1.06
C ALA A 83 0.72 -8.69 0.03
N PHE A 84 1.13 -7.78 0.90
CA PHE A 84 2.01 -8.10 2.02
C PHE A 84 1.31 -8.96 3.08
N ALA A 85 0.05 -8.66 3.40
CA ALA A 85 -0.74 -9.43 4.36
C ALA A 85 -0.99 -10.87 3.91
N SER A 86 -1.12 -11.15 2.60
CA SER A 86 -1.26 -12.51 2.08
C SER A 86 -0.06 -13.41 2.42
N GLU A 87 1.10 -12.79 2.64
CA GLU A 87 2.34 -13.44 3.05
C GLU A 87 2.62 -13.29 4.56
N GLY A 88 1.64 -12.84 5.33
CA GLY A 88 1.77 -12.62 6.77
C GLY A 88 2.75 -11.51 7.14
N ILE A 89 3.03 -10.58 6.24
CA ILE A 89 3.83 -9.39 6.49
C ILE A 89 2.87 -8.24 6.83
N TRP A 90 2.94 -7.76 8.06
CA TRP A 90 2.12 -6.64 8.48
C TRP A 90 2.70 -5.31 7.98
N ILE A 91 1.88 -4.52 7.31
CA ILE A 91 2.15 -3.11 6.98
C ILE A 91 0.88 -2.27 7.23
N PRO A 92 1.01 -0.95 7.48
CA PRO A 92 -0.14 -0.08 7.67
C PRO A 92 -1.02 0.03 6.41
N ARG A 93 -2.29 0.46 6.61
CA ARG A 93 -3.27 0.61 5.53
C ARG A 93 -2.98 1.77 4.59
N ASP A 94 -2.65 2.93 5.11
CA ASP A 94 -2.55 4.16 4.31
C ASP A 94 -1.14 4.40 3.78
N ALA A 95 -1.01 4.93 2.57
CA ALA A 95 0.27 5.16 1.90
C ALA A 95 1.24 6.01 2.75
N TYR A 96 0.77 7.09 3.40
CA TYR A 96 1.62 7.91 4.25
C TYR A 96 2.10 7.21 5.53
N GLN A 97 1.34 6.22 6.01
CA GLN A 97 1.74 5.38 7.14
C GLN A 97 2.75 4.32 6.69
N GLN A 98 2.53 3.71 5.51
CA GLN A 98 3.47 2.78 4.88
C GLN A 98 4.83 3.45 4.66
N GLU A 99 4.85 4.67 4.11
CA GLU A 99 6.08 5.46 3.92
C GLU A 99 6.85 5.65 5.24
N ARG A 100 6.15 5.97 6.32
CA ARG A 100 6.77 6.18 7.65
C ARG A 100 7.21 4.88 8.32
N PHE A 101 6.56 3.79 7.99
CA PHE A 101 6.83 2.46 8.56
C PHE A 101 8.03 1.80 7.89
N CYS A 102 8.22 2.00 6.59
CA CYS A 102 9.29 1.40 5.82
C CYS A 102 10.65 2.08 6.07
N GLN A 103 11.72 1.30 5.94
CA GLN A 103 13.07 1.83 5.91
C GLN A 103 13.35 2.50 4.56
N LYS A 104 13.81 3.73 4.57
CA LYS A 104 14.19 4.46 3.34
C LYS A 104 15.49 3.91 2.77
N VAL A 105 15.50 3.55 1.49
CA VAL A 105 16.67 3.01 0.78
C VAL A 105 17.13 3.88 -0.39
N ALA A 106 16.21 4.61 -1.03
CA ALA A 106 16.51 5.58 -2.09
C ALA A 106 15.62 6.80 -1.88
N ILE A 107 16.19 7.97 -1.76
CA ILE A 107 15.50 9.23 -1.42
C ILE A 107 15.55 10.28 -2.54
N SER A 108 16.23 9.97 -3.64
CA SER A 108 16.36 10.83 -4.80
C SER A 108 16.38 10.02 -6.11
N ALA A 109 16.06 10.67 -7.22
CA ALA A 109 15.93 10.02 -8.53
C ALA A 109 17.23 9.37 -9.03
N ASP A 110 18.38 9.90 -8.64
CA ASP A 110 19.71 9.36 -8.98
C ASP A 110 20.09 8.10 -8.17
N GLN A 111 19.29 7.73 -7.18
CA GLN A 111 19.52 6.54 -6.34
C GLN A 111 18.63 5.33 -6.73
N GLN A 112 17.98 5.36 -7.89
CA GLN A 112 17.10 4.27 -8.34
C GLN A 112 17.80 2.91 -8.42
N GLN A 113 19.15 2.91 -8.63
CA GLN A 113 19.95 1.68 -8.62
C GLN A 113 19.98 0.94 -7.28
N LEU A 114 19.56 1.60 -6.18
CA LEU A 114 19.43 0.99 -4.85
C LEU A 114 18.12 0.22 -4.71
N LEU A 115 17.13 0.51 -5.56
CA LEU A 115 15.81 -0.16 -5.50
C LEU A 115 15.91 -1.62 -5.95
N ARG A 116 15.22 -2.48 -5.21
CA ARG A 116 15.08 -3.89 -5.50
C ARG A 116 13.62 -4.24 -5.80
N PRO A 117 13.33 -5.25 -6.63
CA PRO A 117 11.97 -5.74 -6.81
C PRO A 117 11.28 -6.01 -5.47
N ALA A 118 10.03 -5.57 -5.38
CA ALA A 118 9.19 -5.54 -4.18
C ALA A 118 9.50 -4.42 -3.16
N ASP A 119 10.42 -3.50 -3.42
CA ASP A 119 10.46 -2.24 -2.67
C ASP A 119 9.19 -1.43 -2.96
N LEU A 120 8.71 -0.72 -1.96
CA LEU A 120 7.62 0.23 -2.11
C LEU A 120 8.18 1.57 -2.57
N VAL A 121 7.60 2.13 -3.63
CA VAL A 121 7.91 3.47 -4.13
C VAL A 121 6.78 4.41 -3.78
N PHE A 122 7.12 5.52 -3.13
CA PHE A 122 6.17 6.48 -2.60
C PHE A 122 6.23 7.79 -3.37
N PHE A 123 5.06 8.39 -3.59
CA PHE A 123 4.89 9.61 -4.37
C PHE A 123 4.05 10.63 -3.60
N GLY A 124 4.32 11.89 -3.88
CA GLY A 124 3.61 12.99 -3.25
C GLY A 124 4.51 14.20 -3.03
N ARG A 125 4.10 15.06 -2.12
CA ARG A 125 4.91 16.19 -1.67
C ARG A 125 5.77 15.76 -0.47
N PRO A 126 6.89 16.43 -0.18
CA PRO A 126 7.76 16.06 0.95
C PRO A 126 7.05 15.93 2.30
N GLN A 127 5.95 16.68 2.48
CA GLN A 127 5.17 16.68 3.72
C GLN A 127 4.00 15.69 3.71
N ARG A 128 3.65 15.12 2.54
CA ARG A 128 2.47 14.29 2.39
C ARG A 128 2.62 13.30 1.24
N CYS A 129 2.87 12.04 1.58
CA CYS A 129 2.72 10.93 0.65
C CYS A 129 1.24 10.76 0.27
N THR A 130 0.95 10.65 -1.02
CA THR A 130 -0.42 10.50 -1.53
C THR A 130 -0.60 9.23 -2.35
N HIS A 131 0.48 8.54 -2.73
CA HIS A 131 0.41 7.37 -3.58
C HIS A 131 1.57 6.42 -3.31
N VAL A 132 1.36 5.14 -3.63
CA VAL A 132 2.37 4.09 -3.48
C VAL A 132 2.25 3.07 -4.62
N GLY A 133 3.38 2.51 -5.03
CA GLY A 133 3.49 1.40 -5.96
C GLY A 133 4.54 0.39 -5.52
N LEU A 134 4.53 -0.78 -6.16
CA LEU A 134 5.48 -1.86 -5.95
C LEU A 134 6.52 -1.87 -7.06
N TYR A 135 7.77 -1.67 -6.73
CA TYR A 135 8.86 -1.68 -7.71
C TYR A 135 9.07 -3.08 -8.31
N LEU A 136 9.14 -3.15 -9.63
CA LEU A 136 9.30 -4.41 -10.38
C LEU A 136 10.72 -4.63 -10.91
N GLY A 137 11.58 -3.63 -10.78
CA GLY A 137 12.88 -3.62 -11.44
C GLY A 137 12.89 -2.82 -12.75
N SER A 138 14.08 -2.44 -13.19
CA SER A 138 14.30 -1.70 -14.46
C SER A 138 13.48 -0.40 -14.56
N GLY A 139 13.33 0.31 -13.45
CA GLY A 139 12.58 1.58 -13.40
C GLY A 139 11.06 1.42 -13.48
N ARG A 140 10.51 0.20 -13.46
CA ARG A 140 9.05 -0.05 -13.53
C ARG A 140 8.46 -0.28 -12.16
N TYR A 141 7.23 0.14 -11.97
CA TYR A 141 6.46 -0.12 -10.76
C TYR A 141 4.99 -0.44 -11.09
N LEU A 142 4.38 -1.30 -10.28
CA LEU A 142 2.97 -1.69 -10.36
C LEU A 142 2.19 -0.94 -9.28
N HIS A 143 1.05 -0.40 -9.64
CA HIS A 143 0.19 0.33 -8.72
C HIS A 143 -1.29 0.27 -9.15
N SER A 144 -2.21 0.54 -8.24
CA SER A 144 -3.60 0.82 -8.56
C SER A 144 -3.80 2.33 -8.63
N SER A 145 -4.33 2.85 -9.75
CA SER A 145 -4.43 4.28 -10.04
C SER A 145 -5.81 4.65 -10.56
N GLY A 146 -6.34 5.79 -10.12
CA GLY A 146 -7.66 6.29 -10.51
C GLY A 146 -7.71 6.82 -11.94
N GLN A 147 -8.93 7.06 -12.44
CA GLN A 147 -9.18 7.56 -13.79
C GLN A 147 -8.55 8.94 -14.01
N GLU A 148 -8.57 9.79 -13.01
CA GLU A 148 -7.96 11.13 -13.02
C GLU A 148 -6.45 11.10 -13.27
N HIS A 149 -5.83 9.95 -13.10
CA HIS A 149 -4.40 9.71 -13.31
C HIS A 149 -4.11 8.82 -14.53
N GLY A 150 -5.14 8.54 -15.36
CA GLY A 150 -5.00 7.93 -16.66
C GLY A 150 -5.30 6.43 -16.76
N HIS A 151 -5.52 5.71 -15.65
CA HIS A 151 -5.70 4.25 -15.72
C HIS A 151 -7.07 3.74 -15.26
N ASN A 152 -7.52 4.11 -14.10
CA ASN A 152 -8.70 3.54 -13.39
C ASN A 152 -8.58 2.02 -13.14
N ARG A 153 -7.37 1.52 -12.88
CA ARG A 153 -7.08 0.10 -12.66
C ARG A 153 -5.68 -0.11 -12.08
N ILE A 154 -5.34 -1.37 -11.85
CA ILE A 154 -3.96 -1.78 -11.59
C ILE A 154 -3.19 -1.71 -12.92
N ALA A 155 -2.06 -1.00 -12.92
CA ALA A 155 -1.24 -0.75 -14.10
C ALA A 155 0.25 -0.78 -13.75
N ILE A 156 1.10 -0.77 -14.78
CA ILE A 156 2.55 -0.66 -14.65
C ILE A 156 3.00 0.62 -15.33
N ASP A 157 3.74 1.44 -14.59
CA ASP A 157 4.36 2.66 -15.08
C ASP A 157 5.87 2.68 -14.82
N THR A 158 6.55 3.74 -15.28
CA THR A 158 7.99 3.89 -15.14
C THR A 158 8.37 5.09 -14.28
N LEU A 159 9.52 4.98 -13.62
CA LEU A 159 10.13 6.08 -12.84
C LEU A 159 10.94 7.06 -13.71
N HIS A 160 11.06 6.79 -15.00
CA HIS A 160 11.89 7.60 -15.89
C HIS A 160 11.24 8.94 -16.26
N SER A 161 12.04 10.00 -16.24
CA SER A 161 11.56 11.38 -16.43
C SER A 161 11.09 11.70 -17.85
N TRP A 162 11.49 10.90 -18.84
CA TRP A 162 11.10 11.08 -20.24
C TRP A 162 9.83 10.31 -20.64
N ASP A 163 9.30 9.49 -19.75
CA ASP A 163 7.99 8.91 -19.95
C ASP A 163 6.92 9.99 -19.80
N ASN A 164 6.32 10.38 -20.93
CA ASN A 164 5.27 11.39 -21.00
C ASN A 164 3.91 10.86 -20.56
N SER A 165 3.81 9.68 -19.94
CA SER A 165 2.54 9.21 -19.40
C SER A 165 2.02 10.22 -18.38
N SER A 166 0.73 10.50 -18.41
CA SER A 166 0.08 11.41 -17.45
C SER A 166 0.27 10.97 -16.01
N VAL A 167 0.42 9.68 -15.80
CA VAL A 167 0.62 9.07 -14.48
C VAL A 167 2.03 9.30 -13.96
N ALA A 168 3.06 9.08 -14.78
CA ALA A 168 4.45 9.33 -14.39
C ALA A 168 4.71 10.80 -14.03
N THR A 169 4.01 11.73 -14.67
CA THR A 169 4.11 13.17 -14.34
C THR A 169 3.32 13.54 -13.09
N HIS A 170 2.25 12.84 -12.79
CA HIS A 170 1.34 13.19 -11.71
C HIS A 170 1.86 12.78 -10.33
N TYR A 171 2.58 11.65 -10.23
CA TYR A 171 3.11 11.12 -8.98
C TYR A 171 4.59 11.41 -8.73
N ARG A 172 5.17 12.35 -9.46
CA ARG A 172 6.57 12.76 -9.22
C ARG A 172 6.74 13.34 -7.82
N MET A 173 7.81 12.90 -7.13
CA MET A 173 8.31 13.54 -5.92
C MET A 173 8.87 14.94 -6.21
#